data_ba439e6df2bf2b3a26332d7cb7346b1f
#
_entry.id   ba439e6df2bf2b3a26332d7cb7346b1f
#
_cell.length_a   1.000
_cell.length_b   1.000
_cell.length_c   1.000
_cell.angle_alpha   90.00
_cell.angle_beta   90.00
_cell.angle_gamma   90.00
#
_symmetry.space_group_name_H-M   'P 1'
#
loop_
_entity.id
_entity.type
_entity.pdbx_description
1 polymer ?
#
loop_
_entity_poly.entity_id
_entity_poly.type
_entity_poly.pdbx_seq_one_letter_code
_entity_poly.pdbx_strand_id
1 'polypeptide(L)'
;MDKSKKLIIVIILLVVIIGGVSFYAFHQAKENKEMSELFAVEKLEMENEYTTFATQYDELQIQINNDSLREKLESEKLKTQRLLEELRQVKTRNAAEIMRLKKELKTVRAVLRTYVIQIDSLNKLNQALAEENQEVKQKYTQATRQINNLSQEKKNLNEKVTLAAFAALVVITEIKRKKKKQHPAG
;
A
#
# COMPACT_ATOMS: atom_id res chain seq x y z
N MET A 1 74.07 40.58 -26.27
CA MET A 1 73.01 39.74 -26.90
C MET A 1 72.18 40.63 -27.81
N ASP A 2 72.21 40.34 -29.13
CA ASP A 2 71.49 41.17 -30.11
C ASP A 2 70.01 41.33 -29.84
N LYS A 3 69.44 42.52 -30.10
CA LYS A 3 68.03 42.80 -29.95
C LYS A 3 67.14 41.80 -30.67
N SER A 4 67.55 41.31 -31.82
CA SER A 4 66.87 40.29 -32.61
C SER A 4 66.82 38.91 -31.92
N LYS A 5 67.92 38.49 -31.27
CA LYS A 5 67.94 37.22 -30.51
C LYS A 5 66.98 37.25 -29.26
N LYS A 6 66.90 38.41 -28.56
CA LYS A 6 65.95 38.59 -27.48
C LYS A 6 64.49 38.52 -27.96
N LEU A 7 64.22 39.09 -29.13
CA LEU A 7 62.89 39.10 -29.74
C LEU A 7 62.44 37.69 -30.16
N ILE A 8 63.34 36.89 -30.70
CA ILE A 8 63.11 35.47 -31.10
C ILE A 8 62.78 34.65 -29.80
N ILE A 9 63.52 34.81 -28.72
CA ILE A 9 63.30 34.10 -27.48
C ILE A 9 61.88 34.44 -26.91
N VAL A 10 61.49 35.70 -26.95
CA VAL A 10 60.14 36.14 -26.49
C VAL A 10 59.06 35.52 -27.35
N ILE A 11 59.22 35.46 -28.67
CA ILE A 11 58.26 34.82 -29.59
C ILE A 11 58.10 33.33 -29.29
N ILE A 12 59.24 32.62 -29.11
CA ILE A 12 59.21 31.18 -28.77
C ILE A 12 58.50 30.96 -27.43
N LEU A 13 58.76 31.79 -26.44
CA LEU A 13 58.10 31.72 -25.13
C LEU A 13 56.58 31.95 -25.23
N LEU A 14 56.16 32.91 -26.04
CA LEU A 14 54.74 33.19 -26.34
C LEU A 14 54.07 32.03 -27.01
N VAL A 15 54.72 31.40 -28.03
CA VAL A 15 54.18 30.22 -28.73
C VAL A 15 54.01 29.03 -27.80
N VAL A 16 54.95 28.80 -26.87
CA VAL A 16 54.88 27.74 -25.86
C VAL A 16 53.70 27.98 -24.90
N ILE A 17 53.53 29.23 -24.45
CA ILE A 17 52.41 29.62 -23.56
C ILE A 17 51.05 29.42 -24.28
N ILE A 18 50.91 29.90 -25.50
CA ILE A 18 49.70 29.75 -26.30
C ILE A 18 49.41 28.26 -26.58
N GLY A 19 50.42 27.46 -26.90
CA GLY A 19 50.29 26.00 -27.07
C GLY A 19 49.85 25.31 -25.79
N GLY A 20 50.42 25.66 -24.64
CA GLY A 20 50.04 25.13 -23.34
C GLY A 20 48.60 25.47 -22.96
N VAL A 21 48.19 26.73 -23.11
CA VAL A 21 46.81 27.17 -22.83
C VAL A 21 45.81 26.50 -23.78
N SER A 22 46.13 26.40 -25.06
CA SER A 22 45.25 25.73 -26.02
C SER A 22 45.11 24.21 -25.75
N PHE A 23 46.19 23.54 -25.37
CA PHE A 23 46.14 22.13 -24.96
C PHE A 23 45.31 21.93 -23.69
N TYR A 24 45.50 22.78 -22.68
CA TYR A 24 44.69 22.75 -21.46
C TYR A 24 43.22 23.01 -21.74
N ALA A 25 42.88 24.01 -22.55
CA ALA A 25 41.51 24.33 -22.90
C ALA A 25 40.84 23.19 -23.67
N PHE A 26 41.58 22.55 -24.58
CA PHE A 26 41.08 21.41 -25.34
C PHE A 26 40.80 20.19 -24.42
N HIS A 27 41.72 19.88 -23.51
CA HIS A 27 41.56 18.78 -22.57
C HIS A 27 40.35 19.03 -21.64
N GLN A 28 40.22 20.23 -21.11
CA GLN A 28 39.08 20.62 -20.28
C GLN A 28 37.75 20.61 -21.02
N ALA A 29 37.74 21.03 -22.29
CA ALA A 29 36.54 20.97 -23.13
C ALA A 29 36.08 19.53 -23.39
N LYS A 30 37.03 18.60 -23.56
CA LYS A 30 36.72 17.17 -23.71
C LYS A 30 36.13 16.55 -22.45
N GLU A 31 36.75 16.79 -21.29
CA GLU A 31 36.24 16.33 -19.99
C GLU A 31 34.83 16.88 -19.69
N ASN A 32 34.62 18.17 -19.97
CA ASN A 32 33.31 18.80 -19.80
C ASN A 32 32.24 18.20 -20.72
N LYS A 33 32.60 17.79 -21.92
CA LYS A 33 31.72 17.14 -22.88
C LYS A 33 31.34 15.74 -22.41
N GLU A 34 32.30 14.92 -22.00
CA GLU A 34 32.07 13.56 -21.47
C GLU A 34 31.23 13.61 -20.21
N MET A 35 31.48 14.54 -19.30
CA MET A 35 30.66 14.75 -18.10
C MET A 35 29.23 15.16 -18.46
N SER A 36 29.05 16.05 -19.46
CA SER A 36 27.72 16.47 -19.90
C SER A 36 26.93 15.32 -20.53
N GLU A 37 27.60 14.44 -21.28
CA GLU A 37 27.01 13.25 -21.89
C GLU A 37 26.56 12.23 -20.77
N LEU A 38 27.41 12.00 -19.76
CA LEU A 38 27.08 11.17 -18.62
C LEU A 38 25.85 11.71 -17.90
N PHE A 39 25.80 12.99 -17.60
CA PHE A 39 24.63 13.60 -16.96
C PHE A 39 23.38 13.59 -17.84
N ALA A 40 23.52 13.62 -19.17
CA ALA A 40 22.37 13.48 -20.06
C ALA A 40 21.76 12.08 -19.99
N VAL A 41 22.58 11.04 -19.95
CA VAL A 41 22.12 9.66 -19.77
C VAL A 41 21.48 9.47 -18.39
N GLU A 42 22.15 9.93 -17.34
CA GLU A 42 21.62 9.86 -15.96
C GLU A 42 20.28 10.61 -15.81
N LYS A 43 20.17 11.78 -16.44
CA LYS A 43 18.92 12.55 -16.45
C LYS A 43 17.78 11.77 -17.10
N LEU A 44 18.03 11.14 -18.24
CA LEU A 44 17.04 10.32 -18.94
C LEU A 44 16.58 9.12 -18.08
N GLU A 45 17.52 8.46 -17.42
CA GLU A 45 17.22 7.35 -16.51
C GLU A 45 16.34 7.81 -15.34
N MET A 46 16.69 8.94 -14.74
CA MET A 46 15.89 9.55 -13.67
C MET A 46 14.49 9.98 -14.15
N GLU A 47 14.35 10.52 -15.36
CA GLU A 47 13.03 10.88 -15.94
C GLU A 47 12.14 9.64 -16.08
N ASN A 48 12.71 8.53 -16.56
CA ASN A 48 11.99 7.26 -16.67
C ASN A 48 11.56 6.74 -15.29
N GLU A 49 12.43 6.81 -14.28
CA GLU A 49 12.07 6.38 -12.92
C GLU A 49 10.98 7.25 -12.29
N TYR A 50 11.06 8.56 -12.39
CA TYR A 50 10.02 9.46 -11.89
C TYR A 50 8.66 9.20 -12.58
N THR A 51 8.68 8.98 -13.90
CA THR A 51 7.47 8.64 -14.66
C THR A 51 6.88 7.30 -14.18
N THR A 52 7.72 6.30 -14.01
CA THR A 52 7.31 4.99 -13.49
C THR A 52 6.70 5.11 -12.09
N PHE A 53 7.32 5.87 -11.21
CA PHE A 53 6.79 6.06 -9.85
C PHE A 53 5.46 6.82 -9.84
N ALA A 54 5.28 7.83 -10.69
CA ALA A 54 3.99 8.51 -10.82
C ALA A 54 2.89 7.54 -11.25
N THR A 55 3.17 6.63 -12.20
CA THR A 55 2.23 5.58 -12.63
C THR A 55 1.94 4.58 -11.50
N GLN A 56 2.95 4.17 -10.76
CA GLN A 56 2.77 3.26 -9.62
C GLN A 56 1.91 3.87 -8.50
N TYR A 57 2.01 5.17 -8.25
CA TYR A 57 1.11 5.85 -7.32
C TYR A 57 -0.36 5.79 -7.80
N ASP A 58 -0.61 5.93 -9.11
CA ASP A 58 -1.97 5.77 -9.67
C ASP A 58 -2.50 4.34 -9.49
N GLU A 59 -1.67 3.34 -9.78
CA GLU A 59 -2.03 1.93 -9.59
C GLU A 59 -2.34 1.60 -8.13
N LEU A 60 -1.57 2.13 -7.18
CA LEU A 60 -1.82 1.95 -5.76
C LEU A 60 -3.12 2.62 -5.31
N GLN A 61 -3.47 3.78 -5.86
CA GLN A 61 -4.72 4.46 -5.54
C GLN A 61 -5.96 3.65 -5.93
N ILE A 62 -5.90 2.89 -7.03
CA ILE A 62 -6.99 2.02 -7.48
C ILE A 62 -7.21 0.85 -6.51
N GLN A 63 -6.16 0.37 -5.87
CA GLN A 63 -6.20 -0.78 -4.97
C GLN A 63 -6.72 -0.45 -3.56
N ILE A 64 -6.93 0.82 -3.25
CA ILE A 64 -7.24 1.28 -1.89
C ILE A 64 -8.67 1.81 -1.81
N ASN A 65 -9.37 1.32 -0.79
CA ASN A 65 -10.68 1.85 -0.38
C ASN A 65 -10.58 2.64 0.94
N ASN A 66 -9.53 3.48 1.06
CA ASN A 66 -9.28 4.33 2.21
C ASN A 66 -8.95 5.75 1.74
N ASP A 67 -9.86 6.68 1.99
CA ASP A 67 -9.77 8.06 1.47
C ASP A 67 -8.54 8.81 2.00
N SER A 68 -8.19 8.65 3.27
CA SER A 68 -7.01 9.29 3.86
C SER A 68 -5.69 8.79 3.24
N LEU A 69 -5.60 7.50 2.94
CA LEU A 69 -4.42 6.94 2.29
C LEU A 69 -4.36 7.33 0.82
N ARG A 70 -5.50 7.40 0.15
CA ARG A 70 -5.61 7.88 -1.24
C ARG A 70 -5.15 9.33 -1.38
N GLU A 71 -5.55 10.21 -0.45
CA GLU A 71 -5.11 11.62 -0.43
C GLU A 71 -3.59 11.74 -0.25
N LYS A 72 -3.00 10.93 0.63
CA LYS A 72 -1.53 10.90 0.81
C LYS A 72 -0.81 10.41 -0.45
N LEU A 73 -1.30 9.38 -1.11
CA LEU A 73 -0.73 8.91 -2.37
C LEU A 73 -0.83 9.96 -3.48
N GLU A 74 -1.95 10.67 -3.58
CA GLU A 74 -2.09 11.77 -4.53
C GLU A 74 -1.10 12.90 -4.26
N SER A 75 -0.90 13.27 -3.00
CA SER A 75 0.09 14.26 -2.60
C SER A 75 1.52 13.84 -2.99
N GLU A 76 1.90 12.59 -2.76
CA GLU A 76 3.23 12.09 -3.14
C GLU A 76 3.39 11.95 -4.67
N LYS A 77 2.34 11.59 -5.39
CA LYS A 77 2.30 11.60 -6.86
C LYS A 77 2.54 13.00 -7.41
N LEU A 78 1.81 14.00 -6.92
CA LEU A 78 1.98 15.40 -7.33
C LEU A 78 3.38 15.91 -7.03
N LYS A 79 3.96 15.54 -5.89
CA LYS A 79 5.36 15.83 -5.57
C LYS A 79 6.31 15.18 -6.58
N THR A 80 6.10 13.93 -6.91
CA THR A 80 6.90 13.17 -7.88
C THR A 80 6.82 13.81 -9.27
N GLN A 81 5.64 14.21 -9.72
CA GLN A 81 5.44 14.91 -10.99
C GLN A 81 6.14 16.28 -11.01
N ARG A 82 6.11 17.01 -9.91
CA ARG A 82 6.82 18.30 -9.78
C ARG A 82 8.32 18.11 -9.89
N LEU A 83 8.88 17.10 -9.22
CA LEU A 83 10.32 16.77 -9.30
C LEU A 83 10.73 16.32 -10.72
N LEU A 84 9.85 15.60 -11.42
CA LEU A 84 10.05 15.24 -12.82
C LEU A 84 10.12 16.49 -13.72
N GLU A 85 9.19 17.42 -13.54
CA GLU A 85 9.18 18.67 -14.33
C GLU A 85 10.41 19.52 -14.03
N GLU A 86 10.80 19.62 -12.77
CA GLU A 86 12.03 20.29 -12.37
C GLU A 86 13.26 19.64 -13.02
N LEU A 87 13.34 18.29 -13.01
CA LEU A 87 14.42 17.55 -13.67
C LEU A 87 14.50 17.86 -15.18
N ARG A 88 13.36 17.94 -15.86
CA ARG A 88 13.32 18.27 -17.29
C ARG A 88 13.91 19.64 -17.61
N GLN A 89 13.70 20.61 -16.71
CA GLN A 89 14.20 21.97 -16.87
C GLN A 89 15.70 22.11 -16.51
N VAL A 90 16.27 21.17 -15.75
CA VAL A 90 17.67 21.22 -15.36
C VAL A 90 18.59 21.00 -16.59
N LYS A 91 19.56 21.91 -16.75
CA LYS A 91 20.61 21.76 -17.77
C LYS A 91 21.59 20.66 -17.35
N THR A 92 22.06 19.85 -18.29
CA THR A 92 23.01 18.75 -18.07
C THR A 92 24.36 19.18 -17.48
N ARG A 93 24.69 20.47 -17.52
CA ARG A 93 25.89 21.05 -16.90
C ARG A 93 25.70 21.41 -15.42
N ASN A 94 24.47 21.36 -14.90
CA ASN A 94 24.21 21.66 -13.49
C ASN A 94 24.27 20.39 -12.64
N ALA A 95 25.48 19.92 -12.39
CA ALA A 95 25.72 18.69 -11.62
C ALA A 95 25.13 18.73 -10.20
N ALA A 96 25.18 19.89 -9.55
CA ALA A 96 24.65 20.04 -8.19
C ALA A 96 23.12 19.78 -8.14
N GLU A 97 22.39 20.30 -9.10
CA GLU A 97 20.96 20.14 -9.20
C GLU A 97 20.55 18.71 -9.56
N ILE A 98 21.29 18.09 -10.49
CA ILE A 98 21.11 16.67 -10.86
C ILE A 98 21.33 15.78 -9.62
N MET A 99 22.40 16.03 -8.85
CA MET A 99 22.67 15.27 -7.63
C MET A 99 21.60 15.47 -6.54
N ARG A 100 21.06 16.68 -6.42
CA ARG A 100 19.93 16.95 -5.49
C ARG A 100 18.70 16.15 -5.92
N LEU A 101 18.30 16.22 -7.18
CA LEU A 101 17.14 15.48 -7.72
C LEU A 101 17.32 13.97 -7.62
N LYS A 102 18.54 13.46 -7.79
CA LYS A 102 18.86 12.04 -7.55
C LYS A 102 18.65 11.63 -6.10
N LYS A 103 18.96 12.51 -5.14
CA LYS A 103 18.69 12.28 -3.72
C LYS A 103 17.17 12.26 -3.45
N GLU A 104 16.43 13.20 -4.04
CA GLU A 104 14.97 13.21 -3.95
C GLU A 104 14.36 11.94 -4.54
N LEU A 105 14.86 11.46 -5.69
CA LEU A 105 14.41 10.21 -6.31
C LEU A 105 14.56 9.00 -5.38
N LYS A 106 15.67 8.91 -4.64
CA LYS A 106 15.85 7.88 -3.61
C LYS A 106 14.79 7.97 -2.51
N THR A 107 14.44 9.19 -2.11
CA THR A 107 13.40 9.44 -1.09
C THR A 107 12.03 9.01 -1.63
N VAL A 108 11.67 9.39 -2.86
CA VAL A 108 10.41 8.97 -3.51
C VAL A 108 10.32 7.44 -3.59
N ARG A 109 11.40 6.77 -4.00
CA ARG A 109 11.48 5.30 -4.05
C ARG A 109 11.23 4.66 -2.66
N ALA A 110 11.83 5.21 -1.62
CA ALA A 110 11.65 4.70 -0.25
C ALA A 110 10.21 4.89 0.25
N VAL A 111 9.62 6.05 -0.01
CA VAL A 111 8.23 6.37 0.33
C VAL A 111 7.27 5.45 -0.41
N LEU A 112 7.43 5.29 -1.72
CA LEU A 112 6.61 4.39 -2.53
C LEU A 112 6.66 2.95 -2.00
N ARG A 113 7.85 2.44 -1.69
CA ARG A 113 8.02 1.10 -1.10
C ARG A 113 7.27 0.96 0.22
N THR A 114 7.28 2.00 1.04
CA THR A 114 6.53 2.00 2.31
C THR A 114 5.02 1.88 2.07
N TYR A 115 4.48 2.61 1.10
CA TYR A 115 3.06 2.51 0.74
C TYR A 115 2.69 1.14 0.18
N VAL A 116 3.52 0.55 -0.68
CA VAL A 116 3.30 -0.83 -1.18
C VAL A 116 3.15 -1.80 -0.01
N ILE A 117 4.08 -1.77 0.96
CA ILE A 117 4.04 -2.65 2.14
C ILE A 117 2.79 -2.40 2.99
N GLN A 118 2.39 -1.13 3.18
CA GLN A 118 1.19 -0.78 3.95
C GLN A 118 -0.09 -1.30 3.27
N ILE A 119 -0.19 -1.15 1.94
CA ILE A 119 -1.34 -1.61 1.16
C ILE A 119 -1.44 -3.12 1.17
N ASP A 120 -0.34 -3.83 0.97
CA ASP A 120 -0.30 -5.30 1.08
C ASP A 120 -0.74 -5.78 2.46
N SER A 121 -0.30 -5.09 3.52
CA SER A 121 -0.69 -5.42 4.88
C SER A 121 -2.18 -5.17 5.13
N LEU A 122 -2.72 -4.06 4.63
CA LEU A 122 -4.16 -3.75 4.71
C LEU A 122 -5.01 -4.75 3.93
N ASN A 123 -4.58 -5.15 2.75
CA ASN A 123 -5.29 -6.14 1.93
C ASN A 123 -5.33 -7.50 2.63
N LYS A 124 -4.21 -7.95 3.20
CA LYS A 124 -4.15 -9.20 4.01
C LYS A 124 -5.06 -9.12 5.23
N LEU A 125 -5.06 -7.99 5.95
CA LEU A 125 -5.93 -7.79 7.09
C LEU A 125 -7.42 -7.81 6.68
N ASN A 126 -7.78 -7.13 5.60
CA ASN A 126 -9.15 -7.11 5.08
C ASN A 126 -9.62 -8.52 4.68
N GLN A 127 -8.74 -9.31 4.07
CA GLN A 127 -9.05 -10.69 3.72
C GLN A 127 -9.27 -11.54 5.00
N ALA A 128 -8.39 -11.46 5.98
CA ALA A 128 -8.53 -12.17 7.24
C ALA A 128 -9.82 -11.79 7.98
N LEU A 129 -10.15 -10.50 8.02
CA LEU A 129 -11.41 -10.02 8.62
C LEU A 129 -12.64 -10.50 7.83
N ALA A 130 -12.58 -10.60 6.51
CA ALA A 130 -13.68 -11.15 5.72
C ALA A 130 -13.90 -12.63 6.02
N GLU A 131 -12.83 -13.42 6.13
CA GLU A 131 -12.87 -14.84 6.51
C GLU A 131 -13.44 -15.02 7.93
N GLU A 132 -12.96 -14.25 8.90
CA GLU A 132 -13.46 -14.26 10.29
C GLU A 132 -14.96 -13.91 10.35
N ASN A 133 -15.38 -12.85 9.64
CA ASN A 133 -16.80 -12.47 9.57
C ASN A 133 -17.66 -13.60 8.99
N GLN A 134 -17.17 -14.30 7.98
CA GLN A 134 -17.87 -15.44 7.41
C GLN A 134 -18.00 -16.59 8.41
N GLU A 135 -16.95 -16.90 9.15
CA GLU A 135 -16.95 -17.93 10.19
C GLU A 135 -17.91 -17.58 11.33
N VAL A 136 -17.86 -16.33 11.83
CA VAL A 136 -18.78 -15.83 12.87
C VAL A 136 -20.24 -15.93 12.41
N LYS A 137 -20.52 -15.56 11.16
CA LYS A 137 -21.87 -15.65 10.57
C LYS A 137 -22.35 -17.09 10.49
N GLN A 138 -21.48 -18.04 10.14
CA GLN A 138 -21.81 -19.48 10.14
C GLN A 138 -22.12 -19.97 11.57
N LYS A 139 -21.25 -19.66 12.54
CA LYS A 139 -21.47 -20.02 13.96
C LYS A 139 -22.78 -19.43 14.50
N TYR A 140 -23.07 -18.17 14.18
CA TYR A 140 -24.31 -17.54 14.56
C TYR A 140 -25.54 -18.27 13.96
N THR A 141 -25.47 -18.62 12.68
CA THR A 141 -26.55 -19.35 12.02
C THR A 141 -26.76 -20.74 12.63
N GLN A 142 -25.69 -21.46 12.96
CA GLN A 142 -25.76 -22.76 13.64
C GLN A 142 -26.36 -22.62 15.04
N ALA A 143 -25.91 -21.65 15.84
CA ALA A 143 -26.45 -21.40 17.18
C ALA A 143 -27.96 -21.05 17.13
N THR A 144 -28.37 -20.24 16.17
CA THR A 144 -29.77 -19.90 15.96
C THR A 144 -30.61 -21.12 15.61
N ARG A 145 -30.11 -22.01 14.75
CA ARG A 145 -30.77 -23.29 14.43
C ARG A 145 -30.92 -24.20 15.67
N GLN A 146 -29.85 -24.31 16.47
CA GLN A 146 -29.88 -25.08 17.71
C GLN A 146 -30.91 -24.52 18.71
N ILE A 147 -30.95 -23.21 18.90
CA ILE A 147 -31.94 -22.54 19.78
C ILE A 147 -33.37 -22.85 19.29
N ASN A 148 -33.63 -22.76 18.01
CA ASN A 148 -34.94 -23.05 17.44
C ASN A 148 -35.33 -24.52 17.63
N ASN A 149 -34.42 -25.46 17.43
CA ASN A 149 -34.65 -26.88 17.63
C ASN A 149 -34.95 -27.19 19.12
N LEU A 150 -34.16 -26.65 20.05
CA LEU A 150 -34.38 -26.80 21.50
C LEU A 150 -35.70 -26.17 21.96
N SER A 151 -36.07 -25.04 21.38
CA SER A 151 -37.35 -24.40 21.65
C SER A 151 -38.53 -25.28 21.21
N GLN A 152 -38.41 -25.91 20.04
CA GLN A 152 -39.42 -26.81 19.52
C GLN A 152 -39.51 -28.11 20.33
N GLU A 153 -38.39 -28.68 20.71
CA GLU A 153 -38.33 -29.85 21.60
C GLU A 153 -38.96 -29.56 22.98
N LYS A 154 -38.62 -28.41 23.59
CA LYS A 154 -39.25 -27.95 24.83
C LYS A 154 -40.78 -27.86 24.72
N LYS A 155 -41.29 -27.30 23.59
CA LYS A 155 -42.73 -27.22 23.34
C LYS A 155 -43.35 -28.60 23.26
N ASN A 156 -42.77 -29.51 22.49
CA ASN A 156 -43.22 -30.90 22.34
C ASN A 156 -43.22 -31.64 23.69
N LEU A 157 -42.21 -31.41 24.52
CA LEU A 157 -42.07 -32.02 25.83
C LEU A 157 -43.19 -31.50 26.80
N ASN A 158 -43.41 -30.20 26.77
CA ASN A 158 -44.49 -29.60 27.53
C ASN A 158 -45.91 -30.15 27.17
N GLU A 159 -46.16 -30.30 25.90
CA GLU A 159 -47.41 -30.93 25.39
C GLU A 159 -47.54 -32.36 25.88
N LYS A 160 -46.51 -33.18 25.84
CA LYS A 160 -46.50 -34.55 26.38
C LYS A 160 -46.75 -34.60 27.88
N VAL A 161 -46.11 -33.72 28.64
CA VAL A 161 -46.29 -33.61 30.09
C VAL A 161 -47.72 -33.22 30.42
N THR A 162 -48.29 -32.28 29.68
CA THR A 162 -49.67 -31.85 29.86
C THR A 162 -50.65 -32.97 29.60
N LEU A 163 -50.48 -33.69 28.48
CA LEU A 163 -51.30 -34.86 28.14
C LEU A 163 -51.19 -35.97 29.20
N ALA A 164 -49.98 -36.27 29.70
CA ALA A 164 -49.77 -37.25 30.77
C ALA A 164 -50.49 -36.85 32.06
N ALA A 165 -50.43 -35.55 32.43
CA ALA A 165 -51.12 -35.00 33.62
C ALA A 165 -52.64 -35.15 33.47
N PHE A 166 -53.19 -34.84 32.30
CA PHE A 166 -54.64 -35.06 32.03
C PHE A 166 -55.04 -36.52 32.12
N ALA A 167 -54.25 -37.43 31.52
CA ALA A 167 -54.51 -38.86 31.60
C ALA A 167 -54.49 -39.38 33.06
N ALA A 168 -53.52 -38.96 33.84
CA ALA A 168 -53.46 -39.28 35.29
C ALA A 168 -54.66 -38.77 36.06
N LEU A 169 -55.15 -37.55 35.79
CA LEU A 169 -56.29 -36.98 36.38
C LEU A 169 -57.59 -37.76 36.12
N VAL A 170 -57.73 -38.17 34.80
CA VAL A 170 -58.83 -39.02 34.39
C VAL A 170 -58.83 -40.37 35.14
N VAL A 171 -57.70 -41.05 35.23
CA VAL A 171 -57.59 -42.29 35.99
C VAL A 171 -57.93 -42.13 37.46
N ILE A 172 -57.43 -41.06 38.09
CA ILE A 172 -57.73 -40.77 39.50
C ILE A 172 -59.26 -40.51 39.72
N THR A 173 -59.90 -39.79 38.81
CA THR A 173 -61.33 -39.53 38.87
C THR A 173 -62.17 -40.79 38.69
N GLU A 174 -61.77 -41.67 37.78
CA GLU A 174 -62.43 -42.98 37.59
C GLU A 174 -62.27 -43.90 38.82
N ILE A 175 -61.12 -43.95 39.44
CA ILE A 175 -60.89 -44.72 40.64
C ILE A 175 -61.77 -44.17 41.79
N LYS A 176 -61.86 -42.87 41.99
CA LYS A 176 -62.73 -42.23 42.97
C LYS A 176 -64.21 -42.56 42.73
N ARG A 177 -64.61 -42.56 41.44
CA ARG A 177 -65.98 -42.89 41.03
C ARG A 177 -66.38 -44.33 41.33
N LYS A 178 -65.42 -45.29 41.02
CA LYS A 178 -65.58 -46.71 41.35
C LYS A 178 -65.68 -46.96 42.87
N LYS A 179 -64.85 -46.33 43.71
CA LYS A 179 -64.92 -46.43 45.17
C LYS A 179 -66.24 -45.92 45.74
N LYS A 180 -66.76 -44.82 45.20
CA LYS A 180 -68.05 -44.26 45.63
C LYS A 180 -69.28 -45.21 45.28
N LYS A 181 -69.15 -45.99 44.20
CA LYS A 181 -70.15 -46.99 43.80
C LYS A 181 -70.11 -48.27 44.66
N GLN A 182 -68.98 -48.63 45.26
CA GLN A 182 -68.77 -49.81 46.11
C GLN A 182 -69.21 -49.59 47.57
N HIS A 183 -69.28 -48.35 48.03
CA HIS A 183 -69.77 -48.02 49.35
C HIS A 183 -70.87 -46.98 49.21
N PRO A 184 -72.15 -47.42 48.89
CA PRO A 184 -73.24 -46.53 49.00
C PRO A 184 -73.47 -46.25 50.50
N ALA A 185 -73.60 -44.93 50.89
CA ALA A 185 -73.90 -44.53 52.23
C ALA A 185 -75.21 -45.19 52.63
N GLY A 186 -75.16 -46.04 53.69
CA GLY A 186 -76.31 -46.57 54.32
C GLY A 186 -77.10 -45.49 55.06
#